data_575c799716dd8db918f34f1c1979e3d2
#
_entry.id   575c799716dd8db918f34f1c1979e3d2
#
_cell.length_a   1.000
_cell.length_b   1.000
_cell.length_c   1.000
_cell.angle_alpha   90.00
_cell.angle_beta   90.00
_cell.angle_gamma   90.00
#
_symmetry.space_group_name_H-M   'P 1'
#
loop_
_entity.id
_entity.type
_entity.pdbx_description
1 polymer ?
#
loop_
_entity_poly.entity_id
_entity_poly.type
_entity_poly.pdbx_seq_one_letter_code
_entity_poly.pdbx_strand_id
1 'polypeptide(L)'
;MVEPALSSSDAPTAVRLRGVTKVYDNGTVALGPLDLDIRKGEFVSLLGSSGCGKSTALRLIAGLIAPSAGTLDVAARSSGHAIGFVFQEPTLMPWSTIRENVRLPLKLAHMPDAQSTARVDEVLAQVGLADFAGAYPRELSGGMKMRASLARALVTEPDILLMDEPFAALDEITRFRLNNDLLALWRELGKTVIFVTHSVFESVYLSQRVVVMTSRPGRVSAECHIESSEPRDDAFRTSMAYAGYCRDVSQALMAASDAALNETKARA
;
A
#
# COMPACT_ATOMS: atom_id res chain seq x y z
N MET A 1 14.31 21.40 21.00
CA MET A 1 13.18 22.11 20.40
C MET A 1 12.56 21.14 19.41
N VAL A 2 11.37 20.63 19.71
CA VAL A 2 10.61 19.74 18.82
C VAL A 2 9.90 20.66 17.82
N GLU A 3 10.23 20.57 16.54
CA GLU A 3 9.47 21.27 15.51
C GLU A 3 8.00 20.83 15.56
N PRO A 4 7.04 21.77 15.49
CA PRO A 4 5.64 21.40 15.46
C PRO A 4 5.37 20.60 14.18
N ALA A 5 4.72 19.45 14.33
CA ALA A 5 4.22 18.64 13.21
C ALA A 5 3.39 19.54 12.30
N LEU A 6 3.80 19.67 11.03
CA LEU A 6 3.06 20.40 10.00
C LEU A 6 1.61 19.87 9.98
N SER A 7 0.64 20.77 10.02
CA SER A 7 -0.76 20.39 9.87
C SER A 7 -0.93 19.64 8.55
N SER A 8 -1.70 18.57 8.55
CA SER A 8 -1.86 17.65 7.41
C SER A 8 -2.34 18.33 6.10
N SER A 9 -2.73 19.61 6.15
CA SER A 9 -3.18 20.38 4.98
C SER A 9 -2.06 20.90 4.07
N ASP A 10 -0.82 21.08 4.57
CA ASP A 10 0.27 21.77 3.87
C ASP A 10 1.34 20.84 3.27
N ALA A 11 1.23 19.52 3.46
CA ALA A 11 2.20 18.58 2.91
C ALA A 11 2.16 18.54 1.38
N PRO A 12 3.32 18.51 0.69
CA PRO A 12 3.36 18.45 -0.77
C PRO A 12 2.73 17.17 -1.30
N THR A 13 2.17 17.23 -2.50
CA THR A 13 1.57 16.06 -3.17
C THR A 13 2.64 15.08 -3.62
N ALA A 14 2.52 13.81 -3.22
CA ALA A 14 3.38 12.71 -3.66
C ALA A 14 2.86 12.06 -4.95
N VAL A 15 1.52 11.92 -5.08
CA VAL A 15 0.85 11.36 -6.26
C VAL A 15 -0.37 12.19 -6.59
N ARG A 16 -0.52 12.54 -7.88
CA ARG A 16 -1.68 13.27 -8.40
C ARG A 16 -2.24 12.57 -9.62
N LEU A 17 -3.51 12.19 -9.56
CA LEU A 17 -4.29 11.67 -10.68
C LEU A 17 -5.36 12.69 -11.05
N ARG A 18 -5.53 12.94 -12.37
CA ARG A 18 -6.59 13.83 -12.92
C ARG A 18 -7.22 13.17 -14.11
N GLY A 19 -8.50 12.80 -13.98
CA GLY A 19 -9.26 12.15 -15.02
C GLY A 19 -8.64 10.86 -15.53
N VAL A 20 -7.85 10.17 -14.71
CA VAL A 20 -7.09 8.98 -15.14
C VAL A 20 -8.05 7.84 -15.47
N THR A 21 -7.94 7.30 -16.68
CA THR A 21 -8.68 6.12 -17.13
C THR A 21 -7.71 5.00 -17.52
N LYS A 22 -8.19 3.75 -17.41
CA LYS A 22 -7.49 2.59 -17.96
C LYS A 22 -8.45 1.65 -18.64
N VAL A 23 -8.27 1.49 -19.93
CA VAL A 23 -8.93 0.50 -20.78
C VAL A 23 -7.88 -0.49 -21.24
N TYR A 24 -8.12 -1.79 -21.05
CA TYR A 24 -7.26 -2.86 -21.56
C TYR A 24 -7.60 -3.21 -22.99
N ASP A 25 -6.70 -3.90 -23.70
CA ASP A 25 -6.84 -4.26 -25.13
C ASP A 25 -8.08 -5.11 -25.42
N ASN A 26 -8.58 -5.85 -24.43
CA ASN A 26 -9.82 -6.61 -24.51
C ASN A 26 -11.09 -5.76 -24.31
N GLY A 27 -10.97 -4.43 -24.28
CA GLY A 27 -12.08 -3.49 -24.07
C GLY A 27 -12.52 -3.33 -22.61
N THR A 28 -11.92 -4.01 -21.66
CA THR A 28 -12.26 -3.87 -20.23
C THR A 28 -11.86 -2.51 -19.70
N VAL A 29 -12.84 -1.72 -19.25
CA VAL A 29 -12.61 -0.45 -18.55
C VAL A 29 -12.33 -0.76 -17.07
N ALA A 30 -11.07 -0.79 -16.69
CA ALA A 30 -10.67 -1.09 -15.31
C ALA A 30 -10.82 0.13 -14.39
N LEU A 31 -10.44 1.32 -14.89
CA LEU A 31 -10.61 2.60 -14.19
C LEU A 31 -11.41 3.54 -15.08
N GLY A 32 -12.45 4.13 -14.53
CA GLY A 32 -13.13 5.32 -15.08
C GLY A 32 -12.33 6.57 -14.77
N PRO A 33 -12.82 7.79 -15.07
CA PRO A 33 -12.12 8.98 -14.65
C PRO A 33 -11.87 8.95 -13.14
N LEU A 34 -10.59 8.91 -12.77
CA LEU A 34 -10.12 8.83 -11.39
C LEU A 34 -9.35 10.10 -11.06
N ASP A 35 -9.86 10.85 -10.08
CA ASP A 35 -9.22 12.01 -9.50
C ASP A 35 -8.81 11.66 -8.08
N LEU A 36 -7.52 11.79 -7.75
CA LEU A 36 -6.99 11.47 -6.43
C LEU A 36 -5.67 12.20 -6.21
N ASP A 37 -5.56 12.86 -5.06
CA ASP A 37 -4.30 13.40 -4.54
C ASP A 37 -3.86 12.61 -3.32
N ILE A 38 -2.58 12.25 -3.25
CA ILE A 38 -1.96 11.60 -2.10
C ILE A 38 -0.81 12.49 -1.65
N ARG A 39 -0.78 12.84 -0.37
CA ARG A 39 0.22 13.72 0.22
C ARG A 39 1.50 12.96 0.57
N LYS A 40 2.61 13.66 0.61
CA LYS A 40 3.88 13.09 1.06
C LYS A 40 3.78 12.69 2.53
N GLY A 41 4.26 11.49 2.88
CA GLY A 41 4.18 10.93 4.23
C GLY A 41 2.81 10.40 4.64
N GLU A 42 1.78 10.49 3.78
CA GLU A 42 0.45 9.99 4.06
C GLU A 42 0.40 8.46 3.98
N PHE A 43 -0.32 7.83 4.92
CA PHE A 43 -0.76 6.44 4.79
C PHE A 43 -2.22 6.44 4.30
N VAL A 44 -2.44 6.06 3.05
CA VAL A 44 -3.78 6.00 2.43
C VAL A 44 -4.13 4.58 2.04
N SER A 45 -5.34 4.13 2.34
CA SER A 45 -5.87 2.86 1.85
C SER A 45 -6.83 3.06 0.69
N LEU A 46 -6.68 2.24 -0.35
CA LEU A 46 -7.68 2.07 -1.40
C LEU A 46 -8.54 0.85 -1.06
N LEU A 47 -9.81 1.08 -0.74
CA LEU A 47 -10.77 0.05 -0.32
C LEU A 47 -11.83 -0.15 -1.39
N GLY A 48 -12.21 -1.39 -1.67
CA GLY A 48 -13.26 -1.71 -2.61
C GLY A 48 -13.34 -3.20 -2.91
N SER A 49 -14.39 -3.63 -3.58
CA SER A 49 -14.60 -5.03 -3.98
C SER A 49 -13.50 -5.55 -4.91
N SER A 50 -13.37 -6.87 -5.02
CA SER A 50 -12.43 -7.48 -5.95
C SER A 50 -12.73 -7.07 -7.39
N GLY A 51 -11.67 -6.73 -8.15
CA GLY A 51 -11.78 -6.32 -9.54
C GLY A 51 -12.28 -4.89 -9.76
N CYS A 52 -12.36 -4.04 -8.72
CA CYS A 52 -12.74 -2.62 -8.87
C CYS A 52 -11.60 -1.70 -9.37
N GLY A 53 -10.43 -2.25 -9.70
CA GLY A 53 -9.33 -1.46 -10.28
C GLY A 53 -8.24 -1.00 -9.32
N LYS A 54 -8.27 -1.36 -8.02
CA LYS A 54 -7.25 -0.98 -7.03
C LYS A 54 -5.82 -1.34 -7.47
N SER A 55 -5.59 -2.60 -7.81
CA SER A 55 -4.28 -3.07 -8.31
C SER A 55 -3.89 -2.39 -9.63
N THR A 56 -4.88 -2.02 -10.47
CA THR A 56 -4.63 -1.25 -11.69
C THR A 56 -4.13 0.16 -11.33
N ALA A 57 -4.75 0.82 -10.36
CA ALA A 57 -4.29 2.13 -9.88
C ALA A 57 -2.86 2.05 -9.32
N LEU A 58 -2.53 1.02 -8.52
CA LEU A 58 -1.17 0.82 -8.03
C LEU A 58 -0.17 0.64 -9.17
N ARG A 59 -0.50 -0.18 -10.19
CA ARG A 59 0.39 -0.43 -11.33
C ARG A 59 0.62 0.83 -12.17
N LEU A 60 -0.39 1.70 -12.32
CA LEU A 60 -0.24 3.01 -12.95
C LEU A 60 0.72 3.90 -12.14
N ILE A 61 0.51 4.02 -10.82
CA ILE A 61 1.37 4.78 -9.92
C ILE A 61 2.80 4.23 -9.93
N ALA A 62 2.99 2.91 -9.96
CA ALA A 62 4.29 2.26 -10.08
C ALA A 62 4.97 2.47 -11.46
N GLY A 63 4.21 2.87 -12.50
CA GLY A 63 4.71 3.00 -13.87
C GLY A 63 4.86 1.68 -14.61
N LEU A 64 4.25 0.63 -14.10
CA LEU A 64 4.26 -0.68 -14.74
C LEU A 64 3.31 -0.74 -15.96
N ILE A 65 2.32 0.15 -16.00
CA ILE A 65 1.41 0.34 -17.12
C ILE A 65 1.15 1.83 -17.34
N ALA A 66 0.78 2.22 -18.56
CA ALA A 66 0.40 3.60 -18.88
C ALA A 66 -1.12 3.80 -18.76
N PRO A 67 -1.60 5.00 -18.37
CA PRO A 67 -3.01 5.35 -18.45
C PRO A 67 -3.48 5.40 -19.90
N SER A 68 -4.78 5.16 -20.15
CA SER A 68 -5.40 5.32 -21.47
C SER A 68 -5.78 6.77 -21.75
N ALA A 69 -6.12 7.54 -20.69
CA ALA A 69 -6.36 8.99 -20.75
C ALA A 69 -6.17 9.60 -19.36
N GLY A 70 -6.17 10.94 -19.29
CA GLY A 70 -5.91 11.69 -18.06
C GLY A 70 -4.43 11.93 -17.81
N THR A 71 -4.11 12.54 -16.69
CA THR A 71 -2.73 12.85 -16.28
C THR A 71 -2.41 12.20 -14.95
N LEU A 72 -1.19 11.66 -14.85
CA LEU A 72 -0.64 11.04 -13.65
C LEU A 72 0.73 11.64 -13.38
N ASP A 73 0.85 12.33 -12.25
CA ASP A 73 2.10 12.85 -11.73
C ASP A 73 2.49 12.10 -10.45
N VAL A 74 3.74 11.63 -10.41
CA VAL A 74 4.31 10.90 -9.26
C VAL A 74 5.65 11.54 -8.95
N ALA A 75 5.70 12.29 -7.84
CA ALA A 75 6.87 13.07 -7.45
C ALA A 75 8.16 12.24 -7.36
N ALA A 76 8.09 11.01 -6.84
CA ALA A 76 9.23 10.10 -6.75
C ALA A 76 9.87 9.80 -8.11
N ARG A 77 9.05 9.65 -9.18
CA ARG A 77 9.57 9.40 -10.52
C ARG A 77 10.29 10.62 -11.09
N SER A 78 9.72 11.79 -10.90
CA SER A 78 10.28 13.06 -11.41
C SER A 78 11.60 13.42 -10.73
N SER A 79 11.79 13.01 -9.46
CA SER A 79 13.01 13.25 -8.68
C SER A 79 14.03 12.11 -8.76
N GLY A 80 13.75 11.02 -9.50
CA GLY A 80 14.64 9.86 -9.61
C GLY A 80 14.67 8.97 -8.36
N HIS A 81 13.72 9.15 -7.44
CA HIS A 81 13.61 8.34 -6.23
C HIS A 81 12.87 7.03 -6.51
N ALA A 82 13.17 6.01 -5.70
CA ALA A 82 12.59 4.70 -5.86
C ALA A 82 11.12 4.64 -5.40
N ILE A 83 10.37 3.75 -6.03
CA ILE A 83 9.04 3.32 -5.59
C ILE A 83 9.17 1.85 -5.18
N GLY A 84 8.86 1.54 -3.91
CA GLY A 84 8.79 0.18 -3.41
C GLY A 84 7.44 -0.46 -3.75
N PHE A 85 7.44 -1.72 -4.16
CA PHE A 85 6.21 -2.46 -4.45
C PHE A 85 6.19 -3.79 -3.69
N VAL A 86 5.13 -4.01 -2.90
CA VAL A 86 4.83 -5.26 -2.21
C VAL A 86 3.59 -5.87 -2.86
N PHE A 87 3.75 -7.05 -3.45
CA PHE A 87 2.67 -7.78 -4.12
C PHE A 87 1.87 -8.62 -3.11
N GLN A 88 0.67 -9.04 -3.51
CA GLN A 88 -0.19 -9.94 -2.75
C GLN A 88 0.52 -11.25 -2.40
N GLU A 89 1.26 -11.82 -3.35
CA GLU A 89 2.19 -12.91 -3.08
C GLU A 89 3.59 -12.34 -2.83
N PRO A 90 4.37 -12.88 -1.88
CA PRO A 90 5.71 -12.38 -1.57
C PRO A 90 6.69 -12.39 -2.75
N THR A 91 6.44 -13.21 -3.78
CA THR A 91 7.24 -13.31 -5.02
C THR A 91 8.75 -13.44 -4.75
N LEU A 92 9.13 -14.20 -3.71
CA LEU A 92 10.52 -14.47 -3.39
C LEU A 92 11.08 -15.54 -4.34
N MET A 93 12.33 -15.38 -4.75
CA MET A 93 13.06 -16.37 -5.53
C MET A 93 13.31 -17.62 -4.66
N PRO A 94 12.70 -18.79 -4.95
CA PRO A 94 12.75 -19.95 -4.05
C PRO A 94 14.12 -20.60 -3.94
N TRP A 95 15.02 -20.34 -4.89
CA TRP A 95 16.40 -20.84 -4.95
C TRP A 95 17.43 -19.91 -4.32
N SER A 96 17.02 -18.73 -3.86
CA SER A 96 17.89 -17.74 -3.24
C SER A 96 17.57 -17.59 -1.76
N THR A 97 18.58 -17.27 -0.96
CA THR A 97 18.37 -16.96 0.47
C THR A 97 17.56 -15.69 0.65
N ILE A 98 17.07 -15.44 1.87
CA ILE A 98 16.34 -14.21 2.20
C ILE A 98 17.23 -12.98 1.98
N ARG A 99 18.50 -13.05 2.38
CA ARG A 99 19.48 -11.99 2.12
C ARG A 99 19.60 -11.67 0.63
N GLU A 100 19.71 -12.68 -0.21
CA GLU A 100 19.82 -12.50 -1.66
C GLU A 100 18.55 -11.96 -2.30
N ASN A 101 17.38 -12.41 -1.82
CA ASN A 101 16.09 -11.86 -2.23
C ASN A 101 15.97 -10.37 -1.93
N VAL A 102 16.34 -9.96 -0.71
CA VAL A 102 16.28 -8.56 -0.29
C VAL A 102 17.33 -7.72 -1.02
N ARG A 103 18.52 -8.29 -1.28
CA ARG A 103 19.61 -7.61 -2.00
C ARG A 103 19.33 -7.39 -3.48
N LEU A 104 18.41 -8.14 -4.09
CA LEU A 104 18.21 -8.14 -5.54
C LEU A 104 18.03 -6.73 -6.15
N PRO A 105 17.21 -5.82 -5.62
CA PRO A 105 17.06 -4.47 -6.18
C PRO A 105 18.38 -3.68 -6.19
N LEU A 106 19.19 -3.79 -5.14
CA LEU A 106 20.48 -3.11 -5.04
C LEU A 106 21.49 -3.68 -6.05
N LYS A 107 21.46 -5.00 -6.27
CA LYS A 107 22.28 -5.65 -7.28
C LYS A 107 21.91 -5.19 -8.70
N LEU A 108 20.62 -5.04 -8.99
CA LEU A 108 20.13 -4.51 -10.27
C LEU A 108 20.50 -3.03 -10.46
N ALA A 109 20.58 -2.26 -9.37
CA ALA A 109 21.05 -0.88 -9.35
C ALA A 109 22.61 -0.77 -9.37
N HIS A 110 23.33 -1.89 -9.50
CA HIS A 110 24.80 -1.95 -9.51
C HIS A 110 25.46 -1.34 -8.25
N MET A 111 24.78 -1.40 -7.09
CA MET A 111 25.35 -0.94 -5.83
C MET A 111 26.52 -1.84 -5.40
N PRO A 112 27.66 -1.26 -4.92
CA PRO A 112 28.82 -2.03 -4.45
C PRO A 112 28.46 -3.02 -3.34
N ASP A 113 29.11 -4.18 -3.33
CA ASP A 113 28.79 -5.29 -2.43
C ASP A 113 28.84 -4.92 -0.94
N ALA A 114 29.85 -4.17 -0.52
CA ALA A 114 29.98 -3.75 0.88
C ALA A 114 28.81 -2.87 1.34
N GLN A 115 28.39 -1.90 0.51
CA GLN A 115 27.27 -1.00 0.81
C GLN A 115 25.94 -1.76 0.80
N SER A 116 25.73 -2.62 -0.21
CA SER A 116 24.50 -3.42 -0.33
C SER A 116 24.36 -4.41 0.82
N THR A 117 25.45 -4.98 1.34
CA THR A 117 25.40 -5.90 2.49
C THR A 117 24.95 -5.18 3.76
N ALA A 118 25.58 -4.05 4.09
CA ALA A 118 25.21 -3.25 5.28
C ALA A 118 23.74 -2.83 5.23
N ARG A 119 23.26 -2.38 4.06
CA ARG A 119 21.87 -1.95 3.86
C ARG A 119 20.88 -3.11 3.99
N VAL A 120 21.20 -4.28 3.47
CA VAL A 120 20.37 -5.48 3.61
C VAL A 120 20.28 -5.93 5.06
N ASP A 121 21.40 -5.91 5.80
CA ASP A 121 21.40 -6.28 7.22
C ASP A 121 20.55 -5.32 8.07
N GLU A 122 20.63 -4.02 7.80
CA GLU A 122 19.81 -3.01 8.45
C GLU A 122 18.31 -3.26 8.21
N VAL A 123 17.89 -3.43 6.96
CA VAL A 123 16.47 -3.62 6.63
C VAL A 123 15.94 -4.96 7.13
N LEU A 124 16.75 -6.02 7.11
CA LEU A 124 16.37 -7.31 7.72
C LEU A 124 16.17 -7.20 9.22
N ALA A 125 16.98 -6.40 9.92
CA ALA A 125 16.78 -6.12 11.34
C ALA A 125 15.48 -5.32 11.59
N GLN A 126 15.20 -4.29 10.78
CA GLN A 126 13.96 -3.49 10.87
C GLN A 126 12.69 -4.35 10.73
N VAL A 127 12.69 -5.37 9.87
CA VAL A 127 11.54 -6.26 9.71
C VAL A 127 11.58 -7.50 10.61
N GLY A 128 12.58 -7.61 11.52
CA GLY A 128 12.72 -8.73 12.46
C GLY A 128 13.11 -10.06 11.81
N LEU A 129 13.93 -10.02 10.76
CA LEU A 129 14.40 -11.20 10.01
C LEU A 129 15.93 -11.35 10.00
N ALA A 130 16.67 -10.65 10.87
CA ALA A 130 18.13 -10.72 10.92
C ALA A 130 18.66 -12.16 11.06
N ASP A 131 18.07 -12.95 11.97
CA ASP A 131 18.46 -14.35 12.23
C ASP A 131 18.09 -15.32 11.09
N PHE A 132 17.24 -14.88 10.16
CA PHE A 132 16.78 -15.69 9.02
C PHE A 132 17.40 -15.27 7.69
N ALA A 133 18.42 -14.41 7.71
CA ALA A 133 19.07 -13.90 6.49
C ALA A 133 19.61 -15.01 5.57
N GLY A 134 20.13 -16.10 6.15
CA GLY A 134 20.63 -17.28 5.41
C GLY A 134 19.58 -18.32 5.04
N ALA A 135 18.35 -18.21 5.53
CA ALA A 135 17.27 -19.16 5.27
C ALA A 135 16.74 -19.01 3.82
N TYR A 136 16.14 -20.08 3.30
CA TYR A 136 15.42 -20.05 2.03
C TYR A 136 13.92 -19.80 2.25
N PRO A 137 13.19 -19.29 1.24
CA PRO A 137 11.74 -19.01 1.38
C PRO A 137 10.92 -20.18 1.90
N ARG A 138 11.26 -21.41 1.54
CA ARG A 138 10.57 -22.65 1.99
C ARG A 138 10.64 -22.87 3.51
N GLU A 139 11.62 -22.27 4.18
CA GLU A 139 11.88 -22.42 5.61
C GLU A 139 11.14 -21.37 6.45
N LEU A 140 10.45 -20.40 5.79
CA LEU A 140 9.77 -19.29 6.42
C LEU A 140 8.24 -19.53 6.46
N SER A 141 7.60 -19.02 7.52
CA SER A 141 6.14 -18.89 7.57
C SER A 141 5.62 -17.88 6.54
N GLY A 142 4.31 -17.86 6.28
CA GLY A 142 3.69 -16.89 5.36
C GLY A 142 3.96 -15.43 5.77
N GLY A 143 3.83 -15.12 7.05
CA GLY A 143 4.12 -13.78 7.58
C GLY A 143 5.60 -13.40 7.46
N MET A 144 6.52 -14.33 7.69
CA MET A 144 7.96 -14.08 7.51
C MET A 144 8.30 -13.84 6.02
N LYS A 145 7.68 -14.57 5.10
CA LYS A 145 7.83 -14.33 3.65
C LYS A 145 7.35 -12.93 3.28
N MET A 146 6.24 -12.49 3.85
CA MET A 146 5.71 -11.15 3.61
C MET A 146 6.64 -10.06 4.17
N ARG A 147 7.21 -10.24 5.37
CA ARG A 147 8.24 -9.34 5.91
C ARG A 147 9.49 -9.29 5.03
N ALA A 148 9.92 -10.41 4.46
CA ALA A 148 11.04 -10.44 3.51
C ALA A 148 10.72 -9.68 2.21
N SER A 149 9.48 -9.79 1.70
CA SER A 149 9.01 -9.00 0.55
C SER A 149 8.98 -7.51 0.87
N LEU A 150 8.54 -7.14 2.08
CA LEU A 150 8.57 -5.75 2.56
C LEU A 150 10.01 -5.23 2.67
N ALA A 151 10.93 -6.01 3.27
CA ALA A 151 12.36 -5.68 3.32
C ALA A 151 12.95 -5.44 1.93
N ARG A 152 12.62 -6.30 0.95
CA ARG A 152 13.05 -6.13 -0.44
C ARG A 152 12.53 -4.83 -1.08
N ALA A 153 11.31 -4.42 -0.74
CA ALA A 153 10.76 -3.15 -1.23
C ALA A 153 11.40 -1.92 -0.55
N LEU A 154 11.79 -2.05 0.72
CA LEU A 154 12.37 -0.96 1.52
C LEU A 154 13.87 -0.76 1.30
N VAL A 155 14.59 -1.78 0.85
CA VAL A 155 16.06 -1.76 0.73
C VAL A 155 16.58 -0.65 -0.19
N THR A 156 15.77 -0.18 -1.14
CA THR A 156 16.07 0.94 -2.04
C THR A 156 15.70 2.32 -1.48
N GLU A 157 15.30 2.41 -0.20
CA GLU A 157 14.86 3.65 0.45
C GLU A 157 13.77 4.41 -0.32
N PRO A 158 12.68 3.73 -0.70
CA PRO A 158 11.66 4.36 -1.53
C PRO A 158 10.98 5.53 -0.81
N ASP A 159 10.58 6.57 -1.55
CA ASP A 159 9.73 7.64 -1.03
C ASP A 159 8.25 7.21 -0.96
N ILE A 160 7.87 6.28 -1.83
CA ILE A 160 6.51 5.75 -1.92
C ILE A 160 6.55 4.23 -1.84
N LEU A 161 5.75 3.65 -0.94
CA LEU A 161 5.56 2.21 -0.79
C LEU A 161 4.14 1.85 -1.26
N LEU A 162 4.06 1.02 -2.29
CA LEU A 162 2.82 0.49 -2.84
C LEU A 162 2.62 -0.94 -2.34
N MET A 163 1.45 -1.24 -1.80
CA MET A 163 1.15 -2.54 -1.22
C MET A 163 -0.19 -3.06 -1.75
N ASP A 164 -0.16 -4.16 -2.51
CA ASP A 164 -1.34 -4.75 -3.16
C ASP A 164 -1.83 -5.96 -2.37
N GLU A 165 -2.81 -5.78 -1.50
CA GLU A 165 -3.43 -6.81 -0.63
C GLU A 165 -2.40 -7.71 0.10
N PRO A 166 -1.36 -7.16 0.75
CA PRO A 166 -0.20 -7.96 1.19
C PRO A 166 -0.53 -8.98 2.27
N PHE A 167 -1.63 -8.78 3.00
CA PHE A 167 -1.99 -9.64 4.14
C PHE A 167 -3.20 -10.55 3.87
N ALA A 168 -3.72 -10.57 2.62
CA ALA A 168 -4.94 -11.29 2.29
C ALA A 168 -4.87 -12.81 2.53
N ALA A 169 -3.69 -13.42 2.34
CA ALA A 169 -3.48 -14.87 2.48
C ALA A 169 -3.05 -15.32 3.90
N LEU A 170 -3.03 -14.39 4.88
CA LEU A 170 -2.54 -14.67 6.23
C LEU A 170 -3.70 -14.91 7.20
N ASP A 171 -3.43 -15.72 8.25
CA ASP A 171 -4.34 -15.87 9.37
C ASP A 171 -4.50 -14.55 10.15
N GLU A 172 -5.58 -14.44 10.91
CA GLU A 172 -5.98 -13.20 11.58
C GLU A 172 -4.94 -12.72 12.61
N ILE A 173 -4.36 -13.64 13.40
CA ILE A 173 -3.37 -13.30 14.43
C ILE A 173 -2.08 -12.76 13.77
N THR A 174 -1.60 -13.44 12.75
CA THR A 174 -0.42 -13.01 11.97
C THR A 174 -0.68 -11.66 11.32
N ARG A 175 -1.87 -11.45 10.76
CA ARG A 175 -2.29 -10.19 10.15
C ARG A 175 -2.28 -9.04 11.15
N PHE A 176 -2.82 -9.23 12.35
CA PHE A 176 -2.79 -8.19 13.39
C PHE A 176 -1.37 -7.78 13.78
N ARG A 177 -0.48 -8.75 13.94
CA ARG A 177 0.94 -8.48 14.24
C ARG A 177 1.60 -7.69 13.10
N LEU A 178 1.41 -8.11 11.86
CA LEU A 178 1.99 -7.42 10.71
C LEU A 178 1.42 -6.01 10.50
N ASN A 179 0.15 -5.77 10.82
CA ASN A 179 -0.43 -4.44 10.82
C ASN A 179 0.26 -3.53 11.85
N ASN A 180 0.52 -4.04 13.06
CA ASN A 180 1.23 -3.29 14.10
C ASN A 180 2.67 -2.98 13.67
N ASP A 181 3.38 -3.99 13.13
CA ASP A 181 4.75 -3.83 12.63
C ASP A 181 4.82 -2.81 11.48
N LEU A 182 3.91 -2.90 10.52
CA LEU A 182 3.85 -1.97 9.39
C LEU A 182 3.56 -0.54 9.85
N LEU A 183 2.66 -0.36 10.81
CA LEU A 183 2.33 0.95 11.34
C LEU A 183 3.51 1.58 12.11
N ALA A 184 4.23 0.76 12.92
CA ALA A 184 5.43 1.19 13.62
C ALA A 184 6.52 1.60 12.61
N LEU A 185 6.76 0.79 11.60
CA LEU A 185 7.73 1.05 10.54
C LEU A 185 7.39 2.31 9.73
N TRP A 186 6.11 2.52 9.40
CA TRP A 186 5.67 3.73 8.71
C TRP A 186 5.95 5.00 9.53
N ARG A 187 5.68 4.97 10.84
CA ARG A 187 5.96 6.11 11.75
C ARG A 187 7.45 6.44 11.83
N GLU A 188 8.28 5.40 11.88
CA GLU A 188 9.73 5.54 11.93
C GLU A 188 10.30 6.11 10.63
N LEU A 189 9.85 5.61 9.49
CA LEU A 189 10.41 5.95 8.19
C LEU A 189 9.80 7.20 7.53
N GLY A 190 8.60 7.63 7.94
CA GLY A 190 7.90 8.80 7.39
C GLY A 190 7.58 8.69 5.89
N LYS A 191 7.47 7.48 5.34
CA LYS A 191 7.24 7.23 3.91
C LYS A 191 5.78 7.41 3.53
N THR A 192 5.52 7.73 2.27
CA THR A 192 4.16 7.69 1.71
C THR A 192 3.77 6.24 1.46
N VAL A 193 2.62 5.79 1.97
CA VAL A 193 2.14 4.43 1.80
C VAL A 193 0.78 4.43 1.10
N ILE A 194 0.66 3.65 0.01
CA ILE A 194 -0.60 3.38 -0.66
C ILE A 194 -0.90 1.89 -0.50
N PHE A 195 -1.90 1.61 0.32
CA PHE A 195 -2.24 0.26 0.75
C PHE A 195 -3.57 -0.17 0.13
N VAL A 196 -3.55 -1.23 -0.66
CA VAL A 196 -4.78 -1.82 -1.22
C VAL A 196 -5.24 -2.95 -0.32
N THR A 197 -6.51 -2.93 0.04
CA THR A 197 -7.16 -4.00 0.80
C THR A 197 -8.65 -4.09 0.45
N HIS A 198 -9.26 -5.22 0.77
CA HIS A 198 -10.71 -5.39 0.80
C HIS A 198 -11.26 -5.42 2.25
N SER A 199 -10.38 -5.28 3.24
CA SER A 199 -10.74 -5.29 4.67
C SER A 199 -10.95 -3.88 5.19
N VAL A 200 -12.19 -3.58 5.63
CA VAL A 200 -12.52 -2.34 6.33
C VAL A 200 -11.66 -2.18 7.57
N PHE A 201 -11.49 -3.25 8.35
CA PHE A 201 -10.74 -3.22 9.59
C PHE A 201 -9.26 -2.86 9.38
N GLU A 202 -8.60 -3.42 8.36
CA GLU A 202 -7.22 -3.06 8.03
C GLU A 202 -7.12 -1.60 7.59
N SER A 203 -8.02 -1.17 6.69
CA SER A 203 -7.99 0.19 6.16
C SER A 203 -8.14 1.24 7.25
N VAL A 204 -9.06 1.05 8.19
CA VAL A 204 -9.28 1.95 9.34
C VAL A 204 -8.10 1.92 10.31
N TYR A 205 -7.54 0.74 10.58
CA TYR A 205 -6.44 0.61 11.54
C TYR A 205 -5.15 1.28 11.06
N LEU A 206 -4.81 1.10 9.78
CA LEU A 206 -3.53 1.52 9.22
C LEU A 206 -3.53 2.96 8.72
N SER A 207 -4.65 3.45 8.16
CA SER A 207 -4.63 4.63 7.31
C SER A 207 -5.08 5.89 8.03
N GLN A 208 -4.54 7.02 7.60
CA GLN A 208 -5.05 8.35 7.94
C GLN A 208 -6.28 8.69 7.07
N ARG A 209 -6.38 8.10 5.88
CA ARG A 209 -7.51 8.28 4.95
C ARG A 209 -7.79 6.98 4.22
N VAL A 210 -9.07 6.63 4.12
CA VAL A 210 -9.58 5.50 3.34
C VAL A 210 -10.32 6.04 2.12
N VAL A 211 -9.85 5.68 0.94
CA VAL A 211 -10.47 6.01 -0.34
C VAL A 211 -11.30 4.80 -0.78
N VAL A 212 -12.61 4.95 -0.77
CA VAL A 212 -13.56 3.91 -1.19
C VAL A 212 -13.77 3.98 -2.69
N MET A 213 -13.58 2.87 -3.38
CA MET A 213 -13.70 2.79 -4.83
C MET A 213 -14.96 2.03 -5.27
N THR A 214 -15.62 2.54 -6.33
CA THR A 214 -16.72 1.83 -7.00
C THR A 214 -16.21 0.58 -7.72
N SER A 215 -17.09 -0.38 -7.97
CA SER A 215 -16.78 -1.48 -8.89
C SER A 215 -17.08 -1.08 -10.35
N ARG A 216 -16.25 -1.54 -11.24
CA ARG A 216 -16.22 -1.44 -12.72
C ARG A 216 -17.13 -0.40 -13.38
N PRO A 217 -16.57 0.73 -13.84
CA PRO A 217 -15.16 1.09 -13.72
C PRO A 217 -14.84 1.64 -12.34
N GLY A 218 -13.61 1.39 -11.86
CA GLY A 218 -13.16 1.92 -10.60
C GLY A 218 -13.07 3.44 -10.62
N ARG A 219 -13.76 4.08 -9.67
CA ARG A 219 -13.74 5.54 -9.42
C ARG A 219 -13.70 5.78 -7.94
N VAL A 220 -13.25 6.94 -7.50
CA VAL A 220 -13.42 7.35 -6.10
C VAL A 220 -14.91 7.56 -5.84
N SER A 221 -15.45 6.86 -4.86
CA SER A 221 -16.84 7.01 -4.39
C SER A 221 -16.93 7.88 -3.15
N ALA A 222 -16.01 7.66 -2.21
CA ALA A 222 -15.96 8.42 -0.96
C ALA A 222 -14.52 8.45 -0.42
N GLU A 223 -14.22 9.45 0.38
CA GLU A 223 -13.00 9.55 1.18
C GLU A 223 -13.38 9.68 2.65
N CYS A 224 -12.86 8.77 3.47
CA CYS A 224 -13.11 8.76 4.92
C CYS A 224 -11.80 9.08 5.64
N HIS A 225 -11.76 10.19 6.38
CA HIS A 225 -10.64 10.56 7.23
C HIS A 225 -10.72 9.84 8.57
N ILE A 226 -9.60 9.29 9.01
CA ILE A 226 -9.49 8.57 10.27
C ILE A 226 -8.66 9.44 11.23
N GLU A 227 -9.34 10.28 11.96
CA GLU A 227 -8.74 11.14 12.97
C GLU A 227 -8.64 10.36 14.29
N SER A 228 -7.52 9.71 14.53
CA SER A 228 -7.27 9.07 15.82
C SER A 228 -6.04 9.68 16.46
N SER A 229 -6.13 9.89 17.78
CA SER A 229 -4.95 10.19 18.58
C SER A 229 -4.01 8.99 18.50
N GLU A 230 -2.74 9.25 18.19
CA GLU A 230 -1.68 8.26 18.27
C GLU A 230 -1.39 7.89 19.76
N PRO A 231 -0.96 6.66 20.06
CA PRO A 231 -0.70 5.55 19.13
C PRO A 231 -1.94 4.70 18.84
N ARG A 232 -2.04 4.16 17.62
CA ARG A 232 -3.01 3.11 17.27
C ARG A 232 -2.44 1.77 17.72
N ASP A 233 -2.96 1.26 18.81
CA ASP A 233 -2.53 0.02 19.47
C ASP A 233 -3.74 -0.95 19.65
N ASP A 234 -3.58 -1.97 20.47
CA ASP A 234 -4.66 -2.93 20.73
C ASP A 234 -5.83 -2.27 21.48
N ALA A 235 -5.61 -1.22 22.28
CA ALA A 235 -6.68 -0.46 22.93
C ALA A 235 -7.51 0.30 21.89
N PHE A 236 -6.87 0.88 20.88
CA PHE A 236 -7.59 1.51 19.76
C PHE A 236 -8.47 0.51 19.01
N ARG A 237 -8.01 -0.72 18.74
CA ARG A 237 -8.80 -1.76 18.05
C ARG A 237 -10.11 -2.12 18.77
N THR A 238 -10.13 -1.99 20.09
CA THR A 238 -11.31 -2.30 20.91
C THR A 238 -12.11 -1.06 21.30
N SER A 239 -11.73 0.12 20.83
CA SER A 239 -12.37 1.38 21.16
C SER A 239 -13.69 1.62 20.41
N MET A 240 -14.58 2.39 21.02
CA MET A 240 -15.81 2.85 20.38
C MET A 240 -15.52 3.75 19.15
N ALA A 241 -14.42 4.51 19.18
CA ALA A 241 -13.99 5.33 18.05
C ALA A 241 -13.64 4.46 16.83
N TYR A 242 -12.83 3.41 17.01
CA TYR A 242 -12.51 2.48 15.94
C TYR A 242 -13.75 1.79 15.37
N ALA A 243 -14.66 1.32 16.23
CA ALA A 243 -15.92 0.72 15.79
C ALA A 243 -16.78 1.72 15.00
N GLY A 244 -16.78 3.00 15.40
CA GLY A 244 -17.43 4.09 14.67
C GLY A 244 -16.86 4.26 13.26
N TYR A 245 -15.55 4.42 13.13
CA TYR A 245 -14.89 4.51 11.81
C TYR A 245 -15.14 3.29 10.93
N CYS A 246 -15.07 2.08 11.49
CA CYS A 246 -15.36 0.86 10.74
C CYS A 246 -16.80 0.84 10.20
N ARG A 247 -17.76 1.30 10.99
CA ARG A 247 -19.16 1.42 10.57
C ARG A 247 -19.31 2.42 9.42
N ASP A 248 -18.71 3.61 9.55
CA ASP A 248 -18.84 4.68 8.56
C ASP A 248 -18.19 4.28 7.23
N VAL A 249 -17.01 3.68 7.27
CA VAL A 249 -16.33 3.13 6.09
C VAL A 249 -17.11 1.97 5.47
N SER A 250 -17.73 1.09 6.29
CA SER A 250 -18.60 0.02 5.80
C SER A 250 -19.82 0.55 5.06
N GLN A 251 -20.46 1.60 5.60
CA GLN A 251 -21.60 2.25 4.95
C GLN A 251 -21.21 2.87 3.60
N ALA A 252 -20.07 3.57 3.55
CA ALA A 252 -19.55 4.12 2.30
C ALA A 252 -19.25 3.02 1.26
N LEU A 253 -18.69 1.87 1.69
CA LEU A 253 -18.41 0.73 0.82
C LEU A 253 -19.69 0.09 0.27
N MET A 254 -20.73 -0.05 1.10
CA MET A 254 -22.03 -0.56 0.67
C MET A 254 -22.69 0.39 -0.35
N ALA A 255 -22.70 1.69 -0.08
CA ALA A 255 -23.24 2.70 -0.99
C ALA A 255 -22.52 2.68 -2.36
N ALA A 256 -21.19 2.54 -2.36
CA ALA A 256 -20.39 2.41 -3.58
C ALA A 256 -20.75 1.15 -4.39
N SER A 257 -21.04 0.05 -3.71
CA SER A 257 -21.45 -1.22 -4.35
C SER A 257 -22.85 -1.13 -4.96
N ASP A 258 -23.81 -0.52 -4.26
CA ASP A 258 -25.18 -0.34 -4.73
C ASP A 258 -25.24 0.60 -5.93
N ALA A 259 -24.50 1.70 -5.92
CA ALA A 259 -24.39 2.62 -7.05
C ALA A 259 -23.90 1.91 -8.32
N ALA A 260 -22.88 1.06 -8.20
CA ALA A 260 -22.35 0.29 -9.32
C ALA A 260 -23.36 -0.73 -9.89
N LEU A 261 -24.14 -1.39 -9.01
CA LEU A 261 -25.20 -2.32 -9.42
C LEU A 261 -26.33 -1.60 -10.20
N ASN A 262 -26.69 -0.39 -9.75
CA ASN A 262 -27.72 0.41 -10.42
C ASN A 262 -27.25 0.93 -11.78
N GLU A 263 -26.00 1.37 -11.92
CA GLU A 263 -25.41 1.75 -13.21
C GLU A 263 -25.39 0.57 -14.20
N THR A 264 -25.09 -0.64 -13.72
CA THR A 264 -25.09 -1.85 -14.57
C THR A 264 -26.49 -2.20 -15.06
N LYS A 265 -27.49 -2.10 -14.19
CA LYS A 265 -28.92 -2.34 -14.57
C LYS A 265 -29.46 -1.30 -15.54
N ALA A 266 -28.99 -0.05 -15.45
CA ALA A 266 -29.43 1.01 -16.37
C ALA A 266 -28.81 0.92 -17.77
N ARG A 267 -27.76 0.13 -17.95
CA ARG A 267 -27.06 -0.10 -19.24
C ARG A 267 -27.48 -1.41 -19.94
N ALA A 268 -28.15 -2.32 -19.23
CA ALA A 268 -28.70 -3.57 -19.77
C ALA A 268 -30.14 -3.38 -20.29
#